data_5fe7e8a23443f29e321759d6246e7fb6
#
_entry.id   5fe7e8a23443f29e321759d6246e7fb6
#
_cell.length_a   1.000
_cell.length_b   1.000
_cell.length_c   1.000
_cell.angle_alpha   90.00
_cell.angle_beta   90.00
_cell.angle_gamma   90.00
#
_symmetry.space_group_name_H-M   'P 1'
#
loop_
_entity.id
_entity.type
_entity.pdbx_description
1 polymer ?
#
loop_
_entity_poly.entity_id
_entity_poly.type
_entity_poly.pdbx_seq_one_letter_code
_entity_poly.pdbx_strand_id
1 'polypeptide(L)'
;GDITYHGPGQLVCYPILNLDEFALGLKEYVHLLEEAVIRVCASYDIEAGRLEKATGVWLEGDTPHARKICAIGVRSSHYVTMHGLALNVNTDLRYFSYIHPCGFIDKGVTSLRQELKREIPMDEVKQRLENEFRKLFRIPVAKFGA
;
A
#
# COMPACT_ATOMS: atom_id res chain seq x y z
N GLY A 1 0.85 -3.44 -14.85
CA GLY A 1 0.10 -2.82 -13.78
C GLY A 1 0.22 -1.32 -13.78
N ASP A 2 -0.78 -0.66 -13.28
CA ASP A 2 -0.81 0.78 -13.16
C ASP A 2 -0.51 1.24 -11.75
N ILE A 3 0.35 2.25 -11.65
CA ILE A 3 0.55 2.98 -10.41
C ILE A 3 0.14 4.42 -10.69
N THR A 4 -0.88 4.90 -9.99
CA THR A 4 -1.40 6.24 -10.17
C THR A 4 -1.53 6.95 -8.83
N TYR A 5 -1.74 8.27 -8.91
CA TYR A 5 -2.03 9.05 -7.73
C TYR A 5 -3.54 9.12 -7.56
N HIS A 6 -4.01 8.81 -6.37
CA HIS A 6 -5.43 8.85 -6.04
C HIS A 6 -5.64 9.86 -4.93
N GLY A 7 -6.10 11.03 -5.29
CA GLY A 7 -6.15 12.13 -4.36
C GLY A 7 -4.76 12.68 -4.06
N PRO A 8 -4.68 13.87 -3.48
CA PRO A 8 -3.39 14.49 -3.18
C PRO A 8 -2.57 13.66 -2.20
N GLY A 9 -1.35 13.33 -2.59
CA GLY A 9 -0.40 12.69 -1.71
C GLY A 9 -0.53 11.19 -1.52
N GLN A 10 -1.53 10.55 -2.13
CA GLN A 10 -1.71 9.10 -2.03
C GLN A 10 -1.21 8.42 -3.30
N LEU A 11 -0.50 7.32 -3.13
CA LEU A 11 -0.01 6.50 -4.24
C LEU A 11 -0.86 5.24 -4.32
N VAL A 12 -1.62 5.12 -5.42
CA VAL A 12 -2.50 3.98 -5.63
C VAL A 12 -1.91 3.07 -6.70
N CYS A 13 -1.92 1.78 -6.43
CA CYS A 13 -1.38 0.78 -7.34
C CYS A 13 -2.35 -0.38 -7.49
N TYR A 14 -2.68 -0.71 -8.73
CA TYR A 14 -3.47 -1.89 -9.08
C TYR A 14 -2.67 -2.72 -10.07
N PRO A 15 -1.76 -3.59 -9.60
CA PRO A 15 -1.01 -4.43 -10.52
C PRO A 15 -1.97 -5.39 -11.21
N ILE A 16 -2.01 -5.34 -12.53
CA ILE A 16 -2.84 -6.24 -13.32
C ILE A 16 -2.00 -7.46 -13.65
N LEU A 17 -2.22 -8.53 -12.90
CA LEU A 17 -1.48 -9.76 -13.06
C LEU A 17 -2.43 -10.91 -13.32
N ASN A 18 -2.03 -11.79 -14.22
CA ASN A 18 -2.72 -13.06 -14.36
C ASN A 18 -2.16 -13.98 -13.27
N LEU A 19 -2.94 -14.20 -12.22
CA LEU A 19 -2.50 -15.00 -11.09
C LEU A 19 -2.19 -16.44 -11.48
N ASP A 20 -2.87 -16.97 -12.51
CA ASP A 20 -2.62 -18.32 -13.01
C ASP A 20 -1.22 -18.44 -13.60
N GLU A 21 -0.75 -17.38 -14.29
CA GLU A 21 0.60 -17.37 -14.87
C GLU A 21 1.69 -17.40 -13.79
N PHE A 22 1.40 -16.84 -12.63
CA PHE A 22 2.36 -16.76 -11.55
C PHE A 22 2.14 -17.83 -10.49
N ALA A 23 1.16 -18.70 -10.72
CA ALA A 23 0.80 -19.76 -9.78
C ALA A 23 0.54 -19.24 -8.35
N LEU A 24 -0.04 -18.04 -8.26
CA LEU A 24 -0.31 -17.39 -6.99
C LEU A 24 -1.78 -17.50 -6.61
N GLY A 25 -2.03 -17.87 -5.37
CA GLY A 25 -3.35 -17.73 -4.78
C GLY A 25 -3.59 -16.27 -4.37
N LEU A 26 -4.86 -15.95 -4.13
CA LEU A 26 -5.25 -14.60 -3.74
C LEU A 26 -4.56 -14.13 -2.45
N LYS A 27 -4.51 -14.99 -1.46
CA LYS A 27 -3.91 -14.68 -0.17
C LYS A 27 -2.40 -14.38 -0.32
N GLU A 28 -1.73 -15.15 -1.14
CA GLU A 28 -0.32 -14.96 -1.44
C GLU A 28 -0.06 -13.64 -2.16
N TYR A 29 -0.94 -13.32 -3.10
CA TYR A 29 -0.86 -12.06 -3.83
C TYR A 29 -0.97 -10.85 -2.89
N VAL A 30 -1.96 -10.86 -2.01
CA VAL A 30 -2.13 -9.79 -1.02
C VAL A 30 -0.91 -9.71 -0.11
N HIS A 31 -0.39 -10.85 0.30
CA HIS A 31 0.82 -10.91 1.13
C HIS A 31 2.01 -10.24 0.44
N LEU A 32 2.16 -10.45 -0.86
CA LEU A 32 3.24 -9.83 -1.63
C LEU A 32 3.05 -8.32 -1.79
N LEU A 33 1.80 -7.87 -1.95
CA LEU A 33 1.53 -6.43 -1.98
C LEU A 33 1.95 -5.78 -0.65
N GLU A 34 1.59 -6.40 0.46
CA GLU A 34 1.97 -5.91 1.78
C GLU A 34 3.49 -5.91 1.94
N GLU A 35 4.14 -6.99 1.49
CA GLU A 35 5.58 -7.10 1.59
C GLU A 35 6.30 -5.98 0.83
N ALA A 36 5.81 -5.64 -0.36
CA ALA A 36 6.39 -4.56 -1.14
C ALA A 36 6.37 -3.24 -0.36
N VAL A 37 5.24 -2.93 0.24
CA VAL A 37 5.09 -1.69 1.01
C VAL A 37 5.95 -1.72 2.28
N ILE A 38 6.01 -2.85 2.96
CA ILE A 38 6.86 -3.00 4.15
C ILE A 38 8.31 -2.70 3.79
N ARG A 39 8.79 -3.19 2.65
CA ARG A 39 10.15 -2.94 2.18
C ARG A 39 10.38 -1.49 1.79
N VAL A 40 9.39 -0.86 1.17
CA VAL A 40 9.48 0.57 0.86
C VAL A 40 9.58 1.38 2.17
N CYS A 41 8.76 1.08 3.16
CA CYS A 41 8.83 1.73 4.46
C CYS A 41 10.21 1.53 5.09
N ALA A 42 10.75 0.33 5.04
CA ALA A 42 12.07 0.03 5.58
C ALA A 42 13.16 0.87 4.91
N SER A 43 13.01 1.15 3.61
CA SER A 43 13.97 1.99 2.89
C SER A 43 13.95 3.44 3.36
N TYR A 44 12.92 3.83 4.12
CA TYR A 44 12.82 5.14 4.76
C TYR A 44 13.04 5.03 6.28
N ASP A 45 13.62 3.93 6.73
CA ASP A 45 13.89 3.66 8.14
C ASP A 45 12.61 3.61 9.00
N ILE A 46 11.53 3.19 8.39
CA ILE A 46 10.25 3.02 9.07
C ILE A 46 9.98 1.53 9.23
N GLU A 47 9.82 1.08 10.46
CA GLU A 47 9.46 -0.31 10.74
C GLU A 47 7.95 -0.46 10.57
N ALA A 48 7.54 -1.25 9.59
CA ALA A 48 6.15 -1.52 9.29
C ALA A 48 5.92 -3.02 9.24
N GLY A 49 4.68 -3.42 9.41
CA GLY A 49 4.36 -4.84 9.42
C GLY A 49 2.90 -5.10 9.15
N ARG A 50 2.53 -6.35 9.36
CA ARG A 50 1.16 -6.83 9.18
C ARG A 50 0.47 -6.93 10.53
N LEU A 51 -0.85 -6.83 10.48
CA LEU A 51 -1.68 -7.03 11.66
C LEU A 51 -2.63 -8.17 11.33
N GLU A 52 -2.69 -9.17 12.21
CA GLU A 52 -3.58 -10.31 12.00
C GLU A 52 -5.02 -9.83 11.94
N LYS A 53 -5.79 -10.37 10.98
CA LYS A 53 -7.21 -10.05 10.75
C LYS A 53 -7.48 -8.62 10.29
N ALA A 54 -6.44 -7.86 9.97
CA ALA A 54 -6.60 -6.49 9.46
C ALA A 54 -5.65 -6.28 8.28
N THR A 55 -6.14 -6.54 7.09
CA THR A 55 -5.37 -6.41 5.86
C THR A 55 -4.84 -4.99 5.70
N GLY A 56 -3.59 -4.88 5.26
CA GLY A 56 -2.93 -3.61 5.07
C GLY A 56 -1.54 -3.61 5.67
N VAL A 57 -0.92 -2.45 5.69
CA VAL A 57 0.40 -2.28 6.28
C VAL A 57 0.29 -1.30 7.44
N TRP A 58 0.84 -1.70 8.57
CA TRP A 58 0.64 -1.01 9.84
C TRP A 58 1.96 -0.67 10.51
N LEU A 59 1.95 0.42 11.27
CA LEU A 59 3.04 0.74 12.19
C LEU A 59 2.54 0.49 13.61
N GLU A 60 3.40 -0.08 14.44
CA GLU A 60 3.09 -0.42 15.83
C GLU A 60 1.76 -1.17 16.00
N GLY A 61 1.55 -2.17 15.13
CA GLY A 61 0.25 -2.83 14.97
C GLY A 61 -0.35 -3.44 16.23
N ASP A 62 0.48 -3.96 17.12
CA ASP A 62 0.02 -4.64 18.33
C ASP A 62 0.00 -3.72 19.55
N THR A 63 -0.04 -2.41 19.33
CA THR A 63 -0.01 -1.43 20.41
C THR A 63 -1.20 -0.47 20.32
N PRO A 64 -1.48 0.31 21.37
CA PRO A 64 -2.50 1.36 21.31
C PRO A 64 -2.18 2.45 20.27
N HIS A 65 -0.95 2.49 19.78
CA HIS A 65 -0.51 3.46 18.77
C HIS A 65 -0.57 2.91 17.35
N ALA A 66 -1.25 1.79 17.16
CA ALA A 66 -1.38 1.17 15.85
C ALA A 66 -1.97 2.15 14.84
N ARG A 67 -1.33 2.25 13.68
CA ARG A 67 -1.79 3.15 12.62
C ARG A 67 -1.48 2.57 11.25
N LYS A 68 -2.44 2.69 10.36
CA LYS A 68 -2.33 2.11 9.02
C LYS A 68 -1.69 3.12 8.08
N ILE A 69 -0.64 2.70 7.39
CA ILE A 69 0.03 3.52 6.38
C ILE A 69 -0.40 3.17 4.97
N CYS A 70 -0.84 1.93 4.77
CA CYS A 70 -1.26 1.47 3.44
C CYS A 70 -2.50 0.60 3.57
N ALA A 71 -3.52 0.91 2.79
CA ALA A 71 -4.71 0.08 2.68
C ALA A 71 -4.56 -0.88 1.50
N ILE A 72 -5.05 -2.09 1.68
CA ILE A 72 -5.13 -3.08 0.59
C ILE A 72 -6.62 -3.26 0.31
N GLY A 73 -7.01 -3.06 -0.93
CA GLY A 73 -8.40 -3.16 -1.33
C GLY A 73 -8.61 -4.12 -2.47
N VAL A 74 -9.88 -4.47 -2.67
CA VAL A 74 -10.32 -5.31 -3.78
C VAL A 74 -11.22 -4.47 -4.66
N ARG A 75 -10.98 -4.52 -5.96
CA ARG A 75 -11.86 -3.92 -6.94
C ARG A 75 -12.25 -4.98 -7.94
N SER A 76 -13.53 -5.13 -8.22
CA SER A 76 -13.99 -6.07 -9.22
C SER A 76 -14.77 -5.34 -10.30
N SER A 77 -14.60 -5.78 -11.54
CA SER A 77 -15.30 -5.25 -12.69
C SER A 77 -15.39 -6.35 -13.74
N HIS A 78 -16.59 -6.67 -14.19
CA HIS A 78 -16.83 -7.64 -15.28
C HIS A 78 -16.04 -8.95 -15.14
N TYR A 79 -16.19 -9.66 -14.06
CA TYR A 79 -15.54 -10.96 -13.82
C TYR A 79 -14.03 -10.86 -13.55
N VAL A 80 -13.45 -9.65 -13.63
CA VAL A 80 -12.04 -9.46 -13.30
C VAL A 80 -11.96 -8.87 -11.91
N THR A 81 -11.27 -9.55 -11.02
CA THR A 81 -11.04 -9.05 -9.67
C THR A 81 -9.66 -8.40 -9.64
N MET A 82 -9.63 -7.12 -9.27
CA MET A 82 -8.38 -6.41 -9.12
C MET A 82 -8.14 -6.12 -7.65
N HIS A 83 -6.96 -6.46 -7.19
CA HIS A 83 -6.50 -6.14 -5.86
C HIS A 83 -5.44 -5.07 -5.97
N GLY A 84 -5.53 -4.08 -5.13
CA GLY A 84 -4.60 -2.99 -5.17
C GLY A 84 -4.29 -2.44 -3.79
N LEU A 85 -3.39 -1.51 -3.77
CA LEU A 85 -2.98 -0.84 -2.53
C LEU A 85 -3.10 0.67 -2.68
N ALA A 86 -3.26 1.33 -1.55
CA ALA A 86 -3.26 2.78 -1.47
C ALA A 86 -2.30 3.16 -0.34
N LEU A 87 -1.13 3.65 -0.72
CA LEU A 87 -0.08 4.03 0.22
C LEU A 87 -0.17 5.53 0.51
N ASN A 88 -0.28 5.87 1.78
CA ASN A 88 -0.30 7.27 2.20
C ASN A 88 1.13 7.81 2.22
N VAL A 89 1.46 8.67 1.28
CA VAL A 89 2.78 9.29 1.19
C VAL A 89 2.74 10.69 1.82
N ASN A 90 2.10 11.64 1.15
CA ASN A 90 1.93 13.00 1.66
C ASN A 90 0.46 13.31 1.94
N THR A 91 -0.33 12.28 2.14
CA THR A 91 -1.78 12.37 2.29
C THR A 91 -2.17 13.26 3.46
N ASP A 92 -3.16 14.11 3.25
CA ASP A 92 -3.75 14.89 4.33
C ASP A 92 -4.62 13.96 5.18
N LEU A 93 -4.11 13.61 6.35
CA LEU A 93 -4.76 12.63 7.21
C LEU A 93 -6.05 13.15 7.83
N ARG A 94 -6.28 14.45 7.82
CA ARG A 94 -7.53 15.03 8.32
C ARG A 94 -8.73 14.55 7.52
N TYR A 95 -8.52 14.18 6.26
CA TYR A 95 -9.56 13.66 5.40
C TYR A 95 -10.24 12.43 6.02
N PHE A 96 -9.46 11.58 6.70
CA PHE A 96 -10.01 10.35 7.29
C PHE A 96 -10.97 10.62 8.44
N SER A 97 -10.86 11.75 9.11
CA SER A 97 -11.79 12.10 10.18
C SER A 97 -13.18 12.48 9.65
N TYR A 98 -13.25 12.89 8.38
CA TYR A 98 -14.54 13.22 7.75
C TYR A 98 -15.29 12.01 7.25
N ILE A 99 -14.58 10.96 6.85
CA ILE A 99 -15.22 9.76 6.30
C ILE A 99 -15.54 8.72 7.37
N HIS A 100 -15.13 8.95 8.60
CA HIS A 100 -15.42 8.08 9.73
C HIS A 100 -16.05 8.89 10.86
N PRO A 101 -17.24 9.44 10.64
CA PRO A 101 -17.86 10.34 11.63
C PRO A 101 -18.29 9.67 12.92
N CYS A 102 -18.35 8.34 12.95
CA CYS A 102 -18.85 7.60 14.12
C CYS A 102 -17.76 7.33 15.16
N GLY A 103 -16.55 7.78 14.93
CA GLY A 103 -15.46 7.58 15.90
C GLY A 103 -15.09 6.14 16.16
N PHE A 104 -15.54 5.21 15.32
CA PHE A 104 -15.25 3.78 15.48
C PHE A 104 -13.93 3.37 14.87
N ILE A 105 -12.96 4.25 14.88
CA ILE A 105 -11.64 3.86 14.46
C ILE A 105 -10.86 3.54 15.72
N ASP A 106 -10.79 2.24 16.03
CA ASP A 106 -9.95 1.78 17.13
C ASP A 106 -8.48 1.98 16.82
N LYS A 107 -8.17 2.19 15.53
CA LYS A 107 -6.79 2.31 15.05
C LYS A 107 -6.65 3.53 14.16
N GLY A 108 -5.51 4.19 14.27
CA GLY A 108 -5.25 5.40 13.51
C GLY A 108 -4.83 5.16 12.07
N VAL A 109 -4.53 6.25 11.41
CA VAL A 109 -3.93 6.26 10.07
C VAL A 109 -2.67 7.11 10.11
N THR A 110 -1.75 6.84 9.20
CA THR A 110 -0.52 7.62 9.11
C THR A 110 -0.06 7.72 7.65
N SER A 111 1.04 8.42 7.42
CA SER A 111 1.65 8.59 6.12
C SER A 111 3.16 8.69 6.27
N LEU A 112 3.89 8.53 5.16
CA LEU A 112 5.34 8.74 5.18
C LEU A 112 5.67 10.15 5.67
N ARG A 113 4.93 11.14 5.18
CA ARG A 113 5.12 12.54 5.61
C ARG A 113 4.92 12.72 7.11
N GLN A 114 3.89 12.09 7.66
CA GLN A 114 3.60 12.17 9.09
C GLN A 114 4.73 11.57 9.92
N GLU A 115 5.25 10.43 9.47
CA GLU A 115 6.31 9.72 10.20
C GLU A 115 7.67 10.40 10.06
N LEU A 116 7.98 10.91 8.86
CA LEU A 116 9.30 11.49 8.58
C LEU A 116 9.37 13.00 8.82
N LYS A 117 8.22 13.63 9.06
CA LYS A 117 8.13 15.08 9.31
C LYS A 117 8.64 15.92 8.15
N ARG A 118 8.48 15.45 6.93
CA ARG A 118 8.83 16.16 5.72
C ARG A 118 8.05 15.63 4.53
N GLU A 119 7.92 16.43 3.51
CA GLU A 119 7.29 16.00 2.26
C GLU A 119 8.22 15.02 1.54
N ILE A 120 7.64 13.96 0.99
CA ILE A 120 8.38 12.92 0.29
C ILE A 120 8.06 13.01 -1.19
N PRO A 121 9.06 13.03 -2.08
CA PRO A 121 8.80 13.06 -3.51
C PRO A 121 8.01 11.82 -3.95
N MET A 122 6.86 12.05 -4.59
CA MET A 122 5.98 10.95 -5.01
C MET A 122 6.67 10.02 -6.00
N ASP A 123 7.44 10.57 -6.94
CA ASP A 123 8.14 9.76 -7.94
C ASP A 123 9.18 8.84 -7.33
N GLU A 124 9.81 9.27 -6.26
CA GLU A 124 10.78 8.46 -5.55
C GLU A 124 10.12 7.23 -4.93
N VAL A 125 8.97 7.44 -4.28
CA VAL A 125 8.22 6.35 -3.66
C VAL A 125 7.71 5.39 -4.72
N LYS A 126 7.17 5.92 -5.80
CA LYS A 126 6.70 5.11 -6.93
C LYS A 126 7.82 4.24 -7.48
N GLN A 127 9.00 4.81 -7.67
CA GLN A 127 10.16 4.07 -8.18
C GLN A 127 10.57 2.95 -7.24
N ARG A 128 10.61 3.22 -5.95
CA ARG A 128 10.95 2.20 -4.95
C ARG A 128 9.93 1.09 -4.90
N LEU A 129 8.65 1.43 -4.99
CA LEU A 129 7.57 0.44 -4.99
C LEU A 129 7.64 -0.45 -6.24
N GLU A 130 7.87 0.14 -7.41
CA GLU A 130 8.02 -0.61 -8.66
C GLU A 130 9.20 -1.59 -8.57
N ASN A 131 10.31 -1.15 -8.00
CA ASN A 131 11.47 -2.00 -7.83
C ASN A 131 11.18 -3.21 -6.95
N GLU A 132 10.41 -3.01 -5.87
CA GLU A 132 10.03 -4.11 -5.01
C GLU A 132 9.08 -5.09 -5.70
N PHE A 133 8.15 -4.58 -6.50
CA PHE A 133 7.26 -5.45 -7.27
C PHE A 133 8.05 -6.33 -8.25
N ARG A 134 9.06 -5.77 -8.93
CA ARG A 134 9.87 -6.54 -9.85
C ARG A 134 10.58 -7.69 -9.13
N LYS A 135 11.09 -7.42 -7.94
CA LYS A 135 11.78 -8.45 -7.15
C LYS A 135 10.83 -9.51 -6.63
N LEU A 136 9.70 -9.08 -6.07
CA LEU A 136 8.77 -9.97 -5.40
C LEU A 136 7.95 -10.82 -6.36
N PHE A 137 7.52 -10.23 -7.47
CA PHE A 137 6.75 -10.95 -8.47
C PHE A 137 7.61 -11.53 -9.58
N ARG A 138 8.92 -11.25 -9.58
CA ARG A 138 9.87 -11.70 -10.60
C ARG A 138 9.40 -11.32 -12.00
N ILE A 139 8.90 -10.11 -12.16
CA ILE A 139 8.35 -9.62 -13.41
C ILE A 139 9.40 -8.81 -14.14
N PRO A 140 9.57 -9.02 -15.48
CA PRO A 140 10.49 -8.22 -16.27
C PRO A 140 10.12 -6.74 -16.23
N VAL A 141 11.13 -5.88 -16.28
CA VAL A 141 10.97 -4.42 -16.23
C VAL A 141 9.94 -3.92 -17.24
N ALA A 142 9.89 -4.54 -18.42
CA ALA A 142 8.99 -4.13 -19.50
C ALA A 142 7.50 -4.30 -19.18
N LYS A 143 7.15 -5.05 -18.12
CA LYS A 143 5.75 -5.25 -17.72
C LYS A 143 5.24 -4.26 -16.70
N PHE A 144 6.12 -3.37 -16.20
CA PHE A 144 5.71 -2.34 -15.26
C PHE A 144 5.86 -0.97 -15.90
N GLY A 145 4.78 -0.23 -15.90
CA GLY A 145 4.73 1.19 -16.16
C GLY A 145 5.48 1.63 -17.40
N ALA A 146 4.93 1.55 -18.46
CA ALA A 146 5.45 2.24 -19.63
C ALA A 146 4.97 3.66 -19.60
#